data_ee480c4ab021bce9d1d30e7f730297b0
#
_entry.id   ee480c4ab021bce9d1d30e7f730297b0
#
_cell.length_a   1.000
_cell.length_b   1.000
_cell.length_c   1.000
_cell.angle_alpha   90.00
_cell.angle_beta   90.00
_cell.angle_gamma   90.00
#
_symmetry.space_group_name_H-M   'P 1'
#
loop_
_entity.id
_entity.type
_entity.pdbx_description
1 polymer ?
#
loop_
_entity_poly.entity_id
_entity_poly.type
_entity_poly.pdbx_seq_one_letter_code
_entity_poly.pdbx_strand_id
1 'polypeptide(L)'
;MNELLPLVAILLLSLALGSSLKELGTGIFVSGLVSDHLPMILVIPFLFLAGSIISFTTGTSWGTFAILMPLAVPLITTLGLPPSLALSAILGGGVFGDHCSPISDTTAVSAIASGCDLLDHVKTQLPYALTAGGITFVLYIIAGAVML
;
A
#
# COMPACT_ATOMS: atom_id res chain seq x y z
N MET A 1 2.21 -26.52 7.98
CA MET A 1 3.38 -26.27 7.14
C MET A 1 3.03 -25.85 5.72
N ASN A 2 1.94 -26.33 5.12
CA ASN A 2 1.58 -25.98 3.73
C ASN A 2 1.11 -24.52 3.54
N GLU A 3 0.65 -23.84 4.57
CA GLU A 3 0.16 -22.46 4.47
C GLU A 3 1.28 -21.41 4.42
N LEU A 4 2.47 -21.74 4.87
CA LEU A 4 3.64 -20.83 4.81
C LEU A 4 4.33 -20.84 3.45
N LEU A 5 4.19 -21.91 2.66
CA LEU A 5 4.82 -22.04 1.36
C LEU A 5 4.41 -20.93 0.36
N PRO A 6 3.13 -20.59 0.22
CA PRO A 6 2.72 -19.49 -0.66
C PRO A 6 3.29 -18.13 -0.21
N LEU A 7 3.33 -17.86 1.10
CA LEU A 7 3.92 -16.64 1.65
C LEU A 7 5.42 -16.52 1.34
N VAL A 8 6.16 -17.60 1.55
CA VAL A 8 7.60 -17.65 1.23
C VAL A 8 7.83 -17.48 -0.27
N ALA A 9 7.03 -18.11 -1.10
CA ALA A 9 7.10 -17.99 -2.56
C ALA A 9 6.84 -16.56 -3.01
N ILE A 10 5.81 -15.89 -2.48
CA ILE A 10 5.49 -14.48 -2.77
C ILE A 10 6.67 -13.59 -2.37
N LEU A 11 7.25 -13.77 -1.20
CA LEU A 11 8.39 -12.98 -0.74
C LEU A 11 9.62 -13.16 -1.64
N LEU A 12 9.96 -14.40 -2.01
CA LEU A 12 11.09 -14.68 -2.90
C LEU A 12 10.88 -14.08 -4.30
N LEU A 13 9.69 -14.24 -4.87
CA LEU A 13 9.35 -13.66 -6.17
C LEU A 13 9.37 -12.12 -6.12
N SER A 14 8.94 -11.52 -5.02
CA SER A 14 8.98 -10.06 -4.83
C SER A 14 10.41 -9.53 -4.76
N LEU A 15 11.30 -10.25 -4.07
CA LEU A 15 12.72 -9.89 -4.01
C LEU A 15 13.38 -10.01 -5.39
N ALA A 16 13.07 -11.07 -6.13
CA ALA A 16 13.55 -11.24 -7.51
C ALA A 16 13.03 -10.14 -8.44
N LEU A 17 11.75 -9.81 -8.36
CA LEU A 17 11.14 -8.70 -9.09
C LEU A 17 11.81 -7.37 -8.75
N GLY A 18 12.02 -7.11 -7.46
CA GLY A 18 12.69 -5.89 -6.99
C GLY A 18 14.11 -5.75 -7.53
N SER A 19 14.86 -6.84 -7.56
CA SER A 19 16.20 -6.87 -8.18
C SER A 19 16.16 -6.53 -9.67
N SER A 20 15.26 -7.17 -10.42
CA SER A 20 15.07 -6.91 -11.85
C SER A 20 14.65 -5.46 -12.14
N LEU A 21 13.72 -4.92 -11.36
CA LEU A 21 13.28 -3.53 -11.50
C LEU A 21 14.40 -2.53 -11.20
N LYS A 22 15.26 -2.84 -10.23
CA LYS A 22 16.44 -2.03 -9.92
C LYS A 22 17.44 -2.03 -11.07
N GLU A 23 17.73 -3.19 -11.67
CA GLU A 23 18.63 -3.32 -12.82
C GLU A 23 18.09 -2.62 -14.06
N LEU A 24 16.79 -2.64 -14.29
CA LEU A 24 16.11 -1.92 -15.35
C LEU A 24 16.09 -0.39 -15.16
N GLY A 25 16.55 0.12 -14.03
CA GLY A 25 16.52 1.55 -13.73
C GLY A 25 15.11 2.12 -13.51
N THR A 26 14.13 1.26 -13.19
CA THR A 26 12.73 1.65 -13.01
C THR A 26 12.59 2.75 -11.97
N GLY A 27 13.37 2.72 -10.88
CA GLY A 27 13.34 3.75 -9.84
C GLY A 27 13.71 5.13 -10.39
N ILE A 28 14.75 5.21 -11.25
CA ILE A 28 15.19 6.48 -11.88
C ILE A 28 14.13 6.98 -12.85
N PHE A 29 13.56 6.10 -13.67
CA PHE A 29 12.51 6.46 -14.63
C PHE A 29 11.25 6.99 -13.91
N VAL A 30 10.76 6.25 -12.91
CA VAL A 30 9.56 6.64 -12.15
C VAL A 30 9.81 7.91 -11.34
N SER A 31 11.01 8.09 -10.75
CA SER A 31 11.34 9.33 -10.03
C SER A 31 11.36 10.55 -10.95
N GLY A 32 11.89 10.42 -12.17
CA GLY A 32 11.83 11.48 -13.18
C GLY A 32 10.37 11.84 -13.51
N LEU A 33 9.55 10.84 -13.81
CA LEU A 33 8.13 11.04 -14.12
C LEU A 33 7.37 11.71 -12.97
N VAL A 34 7.64 11.28 -11.72
CA VAL A 34 7.03 11.86 -10.52
C VAL A 34 7.48 13.30 -10.31
N SER A 35 8.79 13.59 -10.44
CA SER A 35 9.35 14.94 -10.27
C SER A 35 8.81 15.94 -11.28
N ASP A 36 8.54 15.49 -12.51
CA ASP A 36 8.05 16.35 -13.58
C ASP A 36 6.55 16.68 -13.44
N HIS A 37 5.77 15.83 -12.78
CA HIS A 37 4.31 15.93 -12.77
C HIS A 37 3.68 16.12 -11.39
N LEU A 38 4.40 15.81 -10.31
CA LEU A 38 3.85 15.84 -8.95
C LEU A 38 4.71 16.72 -8.02
N PRO A 39 4.09 17.66 -7.27
CA PRO A 39 4.76 18.31 -6.16
C PRO A 39 5.24 17.26 -5.14
N MET A 40 6.46 17.42 -4.61
CA MET A 40 7.07 16.50 -3.64
C MET A 40 6.14 16.20 -2.44
N ILE A 41 5.41 17.20 -1.97
CA ILE A 41 4.43 17.08 -0.87
C ILE A 41 3.36 16.02 -1.15
N LEU A 42 2.98 15.82 -2.42
CA LEU A 42 1.94 14.88 -2.80
C LEU A 42 2.45 13.45 -3.01
N VAL A 43 3.75 13.24 -3.10
CA VAL A 43 4.31 11.90 -3.35
C VAL A 43 3.92 10.91 -2.26
N ILE A 44 4.04 11.29 -0.99
CA ILE A 44 3.68 10.44 0.16
C ILE A 44 2.18 10.09 0.18
N PRO A 45 1.24 11.07 0.08
CA PRO A 45 -0.18 10.78 -0.05
C PRO A 45 -0.52 9.89 -1.25
N PHE A 46 0.16 10.06 -2.37
CA PHE A 46 -0.03 9.19 -3.55
C PHE A 46 0.43 7.77 -3.32
N LEU A 47 1.52 7.55 -2.59
CA LEU A 47 1.95 6.19 -2.19
C LEU A 47 0.89 5.51 -1.31
N PHE A 48 0.27 6.24 -0.39
CA PHE A 48 -0.85 5.74 0.40
C PHE A 48 -2.05 5.36 -0.48
N LEU A 49 -2.46 6.23 -1.42
CA LEU A 49 -3.56 5.95 -2.34
C LEU A 49 -3.26 4.76 -3.26
N ALA A 50 -2.04 4.68 -3.81
CA ALA A 50 -1.64 3.55 -4.65
C ALA A 50 -1.72 2.24 -3.87
N GLY A 51 -1.20 2.20 -2.63
CA GLY A 51 -1.34 1.06 -1.73
C GLY A 51 -2.80 0.70 -1.48
N SER A 52 -3.64 1.70 -1.25
CA SER A 52 -5.08 1.52 -0.99
C SER A 52 -5.81 0.91 -2.19
N ILE A 53 -5.58 1.43 -3.38
CA ILE A 53 -6.25 0.97 -4.61
C ILE A 53 -5.80 -0.46 -4.96
N ILE A 54 -4.50 -0.73 -4.91
CA ILE A 54 -3.96 -2.06 -5.21
C ILE A 54 -4.50 -3.08 -4.20
N SER A 55 -4.47 -2.76 -2.92
CA SER A 55 -4.94 -3.65 -1.87
C SER A 55 -6.44 -3.89 -1.94
N PHE A 56 -7.23 -2.86 -2.22
CA PHE A 56 -8.67 -2.99 -2.42
C PHE A 56 -9.00 -3.93 -3.59
N THR A 57 -8.27 -3.81 -4.71
CA THR A 57 -8.52 -4.61 -5.92
C THR A 57 -7.99 -6.03 -5.83
N THR A 58 -6.92 -6.25 -5.08
CA THR A 58 -6.33 -7.59 -4.89
C THR A 58 -6.91 -8.35 -3.69
N GLY A 59 -7.50 -7.63 -2.73
CA GLY A 59 -8.03 -8.20 -1.50
C GLY A 59 -6.94 -8.68 -0.55
N THR A 60 -5.71 -8.16 -0.66
CA THR A 60 -4.61 -8.54 0.22
C THR A 60 -3.61 -7.42 0.45
N SER A 61 -3.35 -7.09 1.70
CA SER A 61 -2.30 -6.15 2.08
C SER A 61 -0.89 -6.71 1.83
N TRP A 62 -0.67 -7.99 2.08
CA TRP A 62 0.61 -8.65 1.87
C TRP A 62 1.04 -8.67 0.39
N GLY A 63 0.11 -9.00 -0.51
CA GLY A 63 0.34 -8.94 -1.96
C GLY A 63 0.67 -7.52 -2.41
N THR A 64 0.00 -6.53 -1.85
CA THR A 64 0.26 -5.11 -2.12
C THR A 64 1.66 -4.69 -1.68
N PHE A 65 2.10 -5.11 -0.49
CA PHE A 65 3.47 -4.84 -0.03
C PHE A 65 4.52 -5.49 -0.92
N ALA A 66 4.27 -6.73 -1.34
CA ALA A 66 5.15 -7.45 -2.25
C ALA A 66 5.34 -6.73 -3.59
N ILE A 67 4.30 -6.07 -4.10
CA ILE A 67 4.34 -5.31 -5.36
C ILE A 67 4.96 -3.93 -5.16
N LEU A 68 4.55 -3.19 -4.13
CA LEU A 68 4.93 -1.78 -3.97
C LEU A 68 6.31 -1.56 -3.35
N MET A 69 6.75 -2.43 -2.43
CA MET A 69 8.04 -2.21 -1.76
C MET A 69 9.24 -2.20 -2.74
N PRO A 70 9.35 -3.14 -3.71
CA PRO A 70 10.42 -3.10 -4.69
C PRO A 70 10.42 -1.85 -5.58
N LEU A 71 9.25 -1.26 -5.82
CA LEU A 71 9.12 -0.02 -6.59
C LEU A 71 9.41 1.22 -5.76
N ALA A 72 8.95 1.22 -4.50
CA ALA A 72 9.03 2.38 -3.63
C ALA A 72 10.44 2.63 -3.08
N VAL A 73 11.21 1.59 -2.77
CA VAL A 73 12.55 1.75 -2.20
C VAL A 73 13.49 2.54 -3.12
N PRO A 74 13.60 2.24 -4.44
CA PRO A 74 14.36 3.07 -5.36
C PRO A 74 13.81 4.50 -5.48
N LEU A 75 12.48 4.66 -5.51
CA LEU A 75 11.84 5.98 -5.57
C LEU A 75 12.18 6.84 -4.34
N ILE A 76 12.07 6.27 -3.15
CA ILE A 76 12.40 6.92 -1.87
C ILE A 76 13.85 7.42 -1.88
N THR A 77 14.79 6.56 -2.29
CA THR A 77 16.23 6.89 -2.30
C THR A 77 16.58 7.94 -3.35
N THR A 78 15.94 7.89 -4.53
CA THR A 78 16.22 8.84 -5.63
C THR A 78 15.63 10.22 -5.35
N LEU A 79 14.43 10.29 -4.79
CA LEU A 79 13.77 11.55 -4.43
C LEU A 79 14.20 12.11 -3.07
N GLY A 80 14.99 11.37 -2.29
CA GLY A 80 15.41 11.78 -0.96
C GLY A 80 14.27 11.87 0.06
N LEU A 81 13.21 11.07 -0.13
CA LEU A 81 12.06 11.06 0.76
C LEU A 81 12.42 10.45 2.12
N PRO A 82 11.78 10.90 3.22
CA PRO A 82 11.94 10.25 4.52
C PRO A 82 11.46 8.79 4.45
N PRO A 83 12.35 7.79 4.60
CA PRO A 83 11.97 6.39 4.40
C PRO A 83 10.84 5.92 5.32
N SER A 84 10.87 6.35 6.58
CA SER A 84 9.84 5.99 7.56
C SER A 84 8.46 6.48 7.14
N LEU A 85 8.35 7.70 6.62
CA LEU A 85 7.08 8.29 6.20
C LEU A 85 6.56 7.62 4.91
N ALA A 86 7.43 7.38 3.94
CA ALA A 86 7.04 6.74 2.68
C ALA A 86 6.63 5.28 2.89
N LEU A 87 7.39 4.52 3.69
CA LEU A 87 7.05 3.14 4.02
C LEU A 87 5.76 3.05 4.83
N SER A 88 5.55 3.95 5.80
CA SER A 88 4.29 3.99 6.56
C SER A 88 3.08 4.28 5.67
N ALA A 89 3.23 5.12 4.65
CA ALA A 89 2.17 5.41 3.69
C ALA A 89 1.78 4.17 2.87
N ILE A 90 2.75 3.41 2.39
CA ILE A 90 2.51 2.17 1.65
C ILE A 90 1.85 1.11 2.55
N LEU A 91 2.38 0.90 3.75
CA LEU A 91 1.84 -0.06 4.71
C LEU A 91 0.42 0.33 5.14
N GLY A 92 0.22 1.59 5.51
CA GLY A 92 -1.09 2.11 5.89
C GLY A 92 -2.10 2.04 4.76
N GLY A 93 -1.70 2.39 3.53
CA GLY A 93 -2.54 2.27 2.35
C GLY A 93 -2.93 0.83 2.05
N GLY A 94 -1.97 -0.09 2.12
CA GLY A 94 -2.24 -1.52 1.94
C GLY A 94 -3.22 -2.08 2.97
N VAL A 95 -3.05 -1.76 4.24
CA VAL A 95 -4.00 -2.18 5.30
C VAL A 95 -5.37 -1.52 5.10
N PHE A 96 -5.42 -0.24 4.79
CA PHE A 96 -6.67 0.47 4.56
C PHE A 96 -7.46 -0.11 3.38
N GLY A 97 -6.80 -0.35 2.24
CA GLY A 97 -7.44 -0.93 1.06
C GLY A 97 -7.96 -2.35 1.32
N ASP A 98 -7.19 -3.16 2.03
CA ASP A 98 -7.57 -4.51 2.44
C ASP A 98 -8.85 -4.49 3.28
N HIS A 99 -8.92 -3.62 4.30
CA HIS A 99 -10.11 -3.48 5.15
C HIS A 99 -11.35 -2.96 4.43
N CYS A 100 -11.19 -2.23 3.33
CA CYS A 100 -12.30 -1.77 2.51
C CYS A 100 -12.78 -2.82 1.50
N SER A 101 -11.96 -3.85 1.22
CA SER A 101 -12.20 -4.80 0.14
C SER A 101 -13.19 -5.89 0.52
N PRO A 102 -14.24 -6.11 -0.30
CA PRO A 102 -15.17 -7.22 -0.07
C PRO A 102 -14.58 -8.60 -0.43
N ILE A 103 -13.44 -8.64 -1.09
CA ILE A 103 -12.74 -9.88 -1.47
C ILE A 103 -11.55 -10.18 -0.57
N SER A 104 -11.33 -9.37 0.48
CA SER A 104 -10.24 -9.54 1.42
C SER A 104 -10.45 -10.79 2.29
N ASP A 105 -9.37 -11.55 2.46
CA ASP A 105 -9.33 -12.71 3.35
C ASP A 105 -9.49 -12.29 4.82
N THR A 106 -8.89 -11.18 5.24
CA THR A 106 -9.02 -10.65 6.61
C THR A 106 -10.45 -10.19 6.90
N THR A 107 -11.12 -9.56 5.94
CA THR A 107 -12.53 -9.15 6.04
C THR A 107 -13.45 -10.37 6.10
N ALA A 108 -13.19 -11.40 5.27
CA ALA A 108 -13.95 -12.64 5.29
C ALA A 108 -13.82 -13.37 6.64
N VAL A 109 -12.61 -13.49 7.17
CA VAL A 109 -12.37 -14.09 8.49
C VAL A 109 -13.07 -13.31 9.60
N SER A 110 -13.04 -11.98 9.55
CA SER A 110 -13.72 -11.12 10.53
C SER A 110 -15.23 -11.29 10.48
N ALA A 111 -15.83 -11.39 9.29
CA ALA A 111 -17.27 -11.64 9.14
C ALA A 111 -17.67 -13.00 9.70
N ILE A 112 -16.91 -14.06 9.39
CA ILE A 112 -17.14 -15.41 9.93
C ILE A 112 -17.02 -15.40 11.45
N ALA A 113 -15.98 -14.79 12.00
CA ALA A 113 -15.76 -14.73 13.44
C ALA A 113 -16.86 -13.96 14.18
N SER A 114 -17.46 -12.97 13.52
CA SER A 114 -18.57 -12.16 14.04
C SER A 114 -19.93 -12.79 13.81
N GLY A 115 -20.01 -13.90 13.07
CA GLY A 115 -21.27 -14.58 12.74
C GLY A 115 -22.20 -13.75 11.87
N CYS A 116 -21.68 -12.87 11.02
CA CYS A 116 -22.45 -12.03 10.11
C CYS A 116 -22.14 -12.32 8.62
N ASP A 117 -23.02 -11.86 7.75
CA ASP A 117 -22.79 -11.93 6.30
C ASP A 117 -21.63 -11.03 5.90
N LEU A 118 -20.79 -11.49 4.95
CA LEU A 118 -19.61 -10.76 4.49
C LEU A 118 -19.96 -9.38 3.93
N LEU A 119 -21.00 -9.27 3.10
CA LEU A 119 -21.39 -8.00 2.50
C LEU A 119 -21.96 -7.03 3.54
N ASP A 120 -22.66 -7.52 4.54
CA ASP A 120 -23.17 -6.69 5.62
C ASP A 120 -22.04 -6.20 6.52
N HIS A 121 -21.04 -7.05 6.78
CA HIS A 121 -19.82 -6.63 7.47
C HIS A 121 -19.12 -5.50 6.71
N VAL A 122 -18.88 -5.67 5.41
CA VAL A 122 -18.25 -4.63 4.56
C VAL A 122 -19.04 -3.33 4.56
N LYS A 123 -20.36 -3.39 4.36
CA LYS A 123 -21.22 -2.19 4.34
C LYS A 123 -21.17 -1.41 5.66
N THR A 124 -21.13 -2.09 6.77
CA THR A 124 -21.09 -1.46 8.10
C THR A 124 -19.69 -0.93 8.44
N GLN A 125 -18.62 -1.60 7.98
CA GLN A 125 -17.23 -1.20 8.21
C GLN A 125 -16.80 -0.04 7.34
N LEU A 126 -17.25 -0.01 6.07
CA LEU A 126 -16.75 0.91 5.05
C LEU A 126 -16.82 2.40 5.43
N PRO A 127 -17.92 2.93 6.04
CA PRO A 127 -17.96 4.33 6.44
C PRO A 127 -16.87 4.72 7.45
N TYR A 128 -16.60 3.84 8.40
CA TYR A 128 -15.55 4.06 9.41
C TYR A 128 -14.16 3.99 8.77
N ALA A 129 -13.92 3.00 7.92
CA ALA A 129 -12.67 2.85 7.21
C ALA A 129 -12.39 4.07 6.31
N LEU A 130 -13.38 4.52 5.52
CA LEU A 130 -13.24 5.70 4.66
C LEU A 130 -12.98 6.98 5.46
N THR A 131 -13.62 7.14 6.61
CA THR A 131 -13.38 8.30 7.49
C THR A 131 -11.94 8.28 8.02
N ALA A 132 -11.49 7.14 8.53
CA ALA A 132 -10.12 6.97 9.02
C ALA A 132 -9.08 7.15 7.89
N GLY A 133 -9.34 6.56 6.72
CA GLY A 133 -8.48 6.71 5.54
C GLY A 133 -8.39 8.14 5.04
N GLY A 134 -9.51 8.87 5.02
CA GLY A 134 -9.55 10.29 4.68
C GLY A 134 -8.74 11.16 5.63
N ILE A 135 -8.88 10.94 6.94
CA ILE A 135 -8.07 11.61 7.96
C ILE A 135 -6.58 11.28 7.76
N THR A 136 -6.25 10.03 7.57
CA THR A 136 -4.87 9.57 7.35
C THR A 136 -4.26 10.19 6.09
N PHE A 137 -5.03 10.31 5.01
CA PHE A 137 -4.59 10.97 3.78
C PHE A 137 -4.23 12.44 4.01
N VAL A 138 -5.08 13.18 4.74
CA VAL A 138 -4.82 14.58 5.11
C VAL A 138 -3.58 14.68 6.01
N LEU A 139 -3.41 13.76 6.95
CA LEU A 139 -2.22 13.73 7.81
C LEU A 139 -0.94 13.49 7.00
N TYR A 140 -0.97 12.66 5.95
CA TYR A 140 0.19 12.50 5.05
C TYR A 140 0.49 13.75 4.24
N ILE A 141 -0.52 14.52 3.82
CA ILE A 141 -0.29 15.84 3.19
C ILE A 141 0.41 16.78 4.16
N ILE A 142 -0.08 16.88 5.40
CA ILE A 142 0.51 17.73 6.44
C ILE A 142 1.94 17.27 6.76
N ALA A 143 2.15 15.98 6.95
CA ALA A 143 3.47 15.43 7.24
C ALA A 143 4.45 15.68 6.08
N GLY A 144 4.00 15.53 4.83
CA GLY A 144 4.78 15.88 3.65
C GLY A 144 5.15 17.36 3.62
N ALA A 145 4.21 18.26 3.97
CA ALA A 145 4.48 19.69 4.01
C ALA A 145 5.46 20.12 5.11
N VAL A 146 5.57 19.34 6.19
CA VAL A 146 6.45 19.65 7.33
C VAL A 146 7.84 19.01 7.16
N MET A 147 7.93 17.86 6.50
CA MET A 147 9.15 17.04 6.44
C MET A 147 9.89 17.09 5.10
N LEU A 148 9.26 17.62 4.06
CA LEU A 148 9.82 17.84 2.72
C LEU A 148 9.96 19.33 2.40
#